data_3c16a373206fd0e2dbe0f1a07074211c
#
_entry.id   3c16a373206fd0e2dbe0f1a07074211c
#
_cell.length_a   1.000
_cell.length_b   1.000
_cell.length_c   1.000
_cell.angle_alpha   90.00
_cell.angle_beta   90.00
_cell.angle_gamma   90.00
#
_symmetry.space_group_name_H-M   'P 1'
#
loop_
_entity.id
_entity.type
_entity.pdbx_description
1 polymer ?
#
loop_
_entity_poly.entity_id
_entity_poly.type
_entity_poly.pdbx_seq_one_letter_code
_entity_poly.pdbx_strand_id
1 'polypeptide(L)'
;KYCKIPGEILRIHKHAIWEIPENVKYEEAAVLDPICNAYKAVAQQSHLLPGQDCVVFGTGPLGLFSVQIAKLMGAVNIVMVGLDEDVPVRFPVAKELGATHCVNGSKEDVVKRCTEICGRDNLGLVVECSGANIALKQAIEMLRPNGEIVRVGMGFKPLEFSINDITSWNKSIIGHMAYDSTSWRNAIRLLASGQIKVQPMITHRLGLSEWEKGFELMAKKEAIKVIFTYDFDDED
;
A
#
# COMPACT_ATOMS: atom_id res chain seq x y z
N LYS A 1 -15.74 -10.99 23.67
CA LYS A 1 -16.53 -11.66 22.61
C LYS A 1 -17.35 -10.69 21.75
N TYR A 2 -17.89 -9.60 22.32
CA TYR A 2 -18.79 -8.68 21.62
C TYR A 2 -18.31 -7.24 21.73
N CYS A 3 -18.48 -6.46 20.65
CA CYS A 3 -18.25 -5.02 20.64
C CYS A 3 -19.61 -4.30 20.61
N LYS A 4 -19.83 -3.33 21.51
CA LYS A 4 -21.04 -2.52 21.52
C LYS A 4 -20.87 -1.32 20.59
N ILE A 5 -21.69 -1.23 19.56
CA ILE A 5 -21.74 -0.07 18.67
C ILE A 5 -23.03 0.71 18.99
N PRO A 6 -22.94 2.01 19.33
CA PRO A 6 -24.14 2.82 19.57
C PRO A 6 -25.02 2.88 18.32
N GLY A 7 -26.32 2.60 18.45
CA GLY A 7 -27.27 2.61 17.33
C GLY A 7 -27.38 3.95 16.63
N GLU A 8 -27.02 5.05 17.29
CA GLU A 8 -26.97 6.37 16.71
C GLU A 8 -25.90 6.49 15.60
N ILE A 9 -24.73 5.83 15.77
CA ILE A 9 -23.69 5.77 14.74
C ILE A 9 -24.24 5.11 13.47
N LEU A 10 -24.97 4.00 13.61
CA LEU A 10 -25.56 3.27 12.49
C LEU A 10 -26.67 4.07 11.78
N ARG A 11 -27.39 4.91 12.53
CA ARG A 11 -28.43 5.78 11.98
C ARG A 11 -27.83 6.91 11.14
N ILE A 12 -26.71 7.50 11.59
CA ILE A 12 -26.04 8.63 10.92
C ILE A 12 -25.17 8.14 9.77
N HIS A 13 -24.45 7.04 9.99
CA HIS A 13 -23.47 6.47 9.05
C HIS A 13 -23.95 5.11 8.54
N LYS A 14 -24.73 5.10 7.47
CA LYS A 14 -25.29 3.88 6.87
C LYS A 14 -24.27 2.80 6.48
N HIS A 15 -23.00 3.18 6.33
CA HIS A 15 -21.90 2.30 5.95
C HIS A 15 -20.83 2.19 7.03
N ALA A 16 -21.22 2.34 8.31
CA ALA A 16 -20.31 2.16 9.44
C ALA A 16 -19.98 0.69 9.72
N ILE A 17 -20.81 -0.24 9.26
CA ILE A 17 -20.62 -1.68 9.38
C ILE A 17 -20.75 -2.31 8.00
N TRP A 18 -19.85 -3.22 7.70
CA TRP A 18 -19.84 -4.02 6.48
C TRP A 18 -19.91 -5.49 6.85
N GLU A 19 -20.76 -6.22 6.15
CA GLU A 19 -20.80 -7.67 6.25
C GLU A 19 -19.57 -8.28 5.57
N ILE A 20 -18.95 -9.26 6.22
CA ILE A 20 -17.84 -10.02 5.65
C ILE A 20 -18.42 -11.18 4.88
N PRO A 21 -18.13 -11.33 3.56
CA PRO A 21 -18.56 -12.48 2.78
C PRO A 21 -18.07 -13.81 3.39
N GLU A 22 -18.88 -14.85 3.32
CA GLU A 22 -18.60 -16.17 3.93
C GLU A 22 -17.26 -16.79 3.48
N ASN A 23 -16.82 -16.49 2.26
CA ASN A 23 -15.57 -16.98 1.70
C ASN A 23 -14.34 -16.13 2.08
N VAL A 24 -14.49 -15.07 2.88
CA VAL A 24 -13.39 -14.24 3.39
C VAL A 24 -13.10 -14.61 4.83
N LYS A 25 -11.89 -15.00 5.12
CA LYS A 25 -11.48 -15.34 6.49
C LYS A 25 -11.37 -14.08 7.35
N TYR A 26 -11.62 -14.20 8.65
CA TYR A 26 -11.49 -13.08 9.59
C TYR A 26 -10.10 -12.47 9.61
N GLU A 27 -9.04 -13.27 9.51
CA GLU A 27 -7.67 -12.76 9.43
C GLU A 27 -7.39 -11.94 8.16
N GLU A 28 -8.08 -12.23 7.07
CA GLU A 28 -8.01 -11.46 5.83
C GLU A 28 -8.82 -10.16 5.93
N ALA A 29 -10.01 -10.25 6.54
CA ALA A 29 -10.84 -9.09 6.79
C ALA A 29 -10.18 -8.09 7.77
N ALA A 30 -9.39 -8.57 8.73
CA ALA A 30 -8.61 -7.72 9.64
C ALA A 30 -7.55 -6.85 8.92
N VAL A 31 -7.28 -7.12 7.65
CA VAL A 31 -6.32 -6.37 6.83
C VAL A 31 -7.01 -5.47 5.79
N LEU A 32 -8.32 -5.29 5.86
CA LEU A 32 -9.08 -4.46 4.90
C LEU A 32 -8.66 -2.98 4.92
N ASP A 33 -8.29 -2.42 6.07
CA ASP A 33 -7.89 -1.02 6.17
C ASP A 33 -6.78 -0.62 5.17
N PRO A 34 -5.60 -1.24 5.16
CA PRO A 34 -4.57 -0.92 4.17
C PRO A 34 -4.98 -1.26 2.72
N ILE A 35 -5.88 -2.23 2.49
CA ILE A 35 -6.43 -2.48 1.15
C ILE A 35 -7.26 -1.30 0.69
N CYS A 36 -8.13 -0.76 1.56
CA CYS A 36 -8.97 0.39 1.24
C CYS A 36 -8.14 1.64 0.94
N ASN A 37 -7.08 1.88 1.71
CA ASN A 37 -6.14 2.98 1.47
C ASN A 37 -5.44 2.83 0.11
N ALA A 38 -4.88 1.65 -0.18
CA ALA A 38 -4.22 1.39 -1.46
C ALA A 38 -5.20 1.49 -2.64
N TYR A 39 -6.42 0.97 -2.48
CA TYR A 39 -7.47 1.09 -3.49
C TYR A 39 -7.79 2.56 -3.80
N LYS A 40 -8.01 3.38 -2.77
CA LYS A 40 -8.28 4.80 -2.98
C LYS A 40 -7.09 5.51 -3.64
N ALA A 41 -5.88 5.25 -3.18
CA ALA A 41 -4.69 5.90 -3.72
C ALA A 41 -4.49 5.60 -5.21
N VAL A 42 -4.58 4.31 -5.59
CA VAL A 42 -4.25 3.87 -6.95
C VAL A 42 -5.45 3.92 -7.88
N ALA A 43 -6.64 3.44 -7.44
CA ALA A 43 -7.79 3.29 -8.35
C ALA A 43 -8.75 4.49 -8.37
N GLN A 44 -8.75 5.35 -7.31
CA GLN A 44 -9.67 6.47 -7.26
C GLN A 44 -9.00 7.83 -7.41
N GLN A 45 -7.77 8.00 -6.90
CA GLN A 45 -7.08 9.28 -6.93
C GLN A 45 -6.11 9.42 -8.09
N SER A 46 -5.49 8.32 -8.56
CA SER A 46 -4.62 8.38 -9.73
C SER A 46 -5.40 8.21 -11.03
N HIS A 47 -4.79 8.63 -12.14
CA HIS A 47 -5.27 8.41 -13.49
C HIS A 47 -4.39 7.37 -14.21
N LEU A 48 -3.92 6.35 -13.48
CA LEU A 48 -3.15 5.25 -14.07
C LEU A 48 -3.96 4.55 -15.16
N LEU A 49 -3.44 4.54 -16.37
CA LEU A 49 -4.05 3.85 -17.51
C LEU A 49 -3.39 2.50 -17.77
N PRO A 50 -4.14 1.50 -18.25
CA PRO A 50 -3.55 0.24 -18.71
C PRO A 50 -2.45 0.49 -19.74
N GLY A 51 -1.34 -0.22 -19.59
CA GLY A 51 -0.16 -0.04 -20.45
C GLY A 51 0.89 0.93 -19.91
N GLN A 52 0.58 1.70 -18.87
CA GLN A 52 1.56 2.54 -18.18
C GLN A 52 2.34 1.76 -17.12
N ASP A 53 3.42 2.37 -16.64
CA ASP A 53 4.26 1.83 -15.58
C ASP A 53 3.98 2.53 -14.24
N CYS A 54 4.22 1.80 -13.16
CA CYS A 54 4.04 2.28 -11.79
C CYS A 54 5.26 1.97 -10.93
N VAL A 55 5.72 2.95 -10.15
CA VAL A 55 6.73 2.75 -9.11
C VAL A 55 6.09 2.93 -7.74
N VAL A 56 6.36 2.01 -6.82
CA VAL A 56 5.85 2.04 -5.45
C VAL A 56 7.01 2.11 -4.48
N PHE A 57 7.08 3.18 -3.70
CA PHE A 57 8.05 3.34 -2.62
C PHE A 57 7.48 2.83 -1.30
N GLY A 58 8.24 1.99 -0.60
CA GLY A 58 7.89 1.44 0.70
C GLY A 58 7.20 0.08 0.60
N THR A 59 7.80 -0.89 1.24
CA THR A 59 7.49 -2.33 1.19
C THR A 59 6.55 -2.81 2.30
N GLY A 60 5.93 -1.86 3.01
CA GLY A 60 4.91 -2.16 4.02
C GLY A 60 3.57 -2.57 3.38
N PRO A 61 2.56 -2.89 4.21
CA PRO A 61 1.23 -3.31 3.72
C PRO A 61 0.62 -2.36 2.69
N LEU A 62 0.72 -1.04 2.88
CA LEU A 62 0.19 -0.05 1.93
C LEU A 62 0.85 -0.17 0.55
N GLY A 63 2.18 -0.29 0.51
CA GLY A 63 2.90 -0.44 -0.76
C GLY A 63 2.62 -1.79 -1.43
N LEU A 64 2.60 -2.88 -0.68
CA LEU A 64 2.30 -4.22 -1.21
C LEU A 64 0.87 -4.34 -1.76
N PHE A 65 -0.11 -3.68 -1.15
CA PHE A 65 -1.45 -3.60 -1.73
C PHE A 65 -1.50 -2.65 -2.93
N SER A 66 -0.74 -1.55 -2.91
CA SER A 66 -0.64 -0.66 -4.08
C SER A 66 -0.08 -1.37 -5.30
N VAL A 67 0.88 -2.29 -5.14
CA VAL A 67 1.36 -3.18 -6.22
C VAL A 67 0.22 -4.01 -6.80
N GLN A 68 -0.58 -4.65 -5.95
CA GLN A 68 -1.70 -5.48 -6.42
C GLN A 68 -2.76 -4.64 -7.14
N ILE A 69 -3.12 -3.48 -6.60
CA ILE A 69 -4.10 -2.60 -7.27
C ILE A 69 -3.53 -2.06 -8.60
N ALA A 70 -2.26 -1.65 -8.66
CA ALA A 70 -1.64 -1.22 -9.91
C ALA A 70 -1.66 -2.32 -10.99
N LYS A 71 -1.43 -3.58 -10.58
CA LYS A 71 -1.57 -4.74 -11.46
C LYS A 71 -3.00 -4.90 -11.97
N LEU A 72 -4.00 -4.76 -11.12
CA LEU A 72 -5.41 -4.83 -11.50
C LEU A 72 -5.82 -3.67 -12.43
N MET A 73 -5.18 -2.51 -12.29
CA MET A 73 -5.36 -1.36 -13.18
C MET A 73 -4.64 -1.51 -14.53
N GLY A 74 -3.88 -2.59 -14.73
CA GLY A 74 -3.22 -2.89 -16.00
C GLY A 74 -1.84 -2.24 -16.18
N ALA A 75 -1.16 -1.89 -15.09
CA ALA A 75 0.24 -1.46 -15.16
C ALA A 75 1.13 -2.58 -15.72
N VAL A 76 2.08 -2.22 -16.60
CA VAL A 76 2.99 -3.18 -17.29
C VAL A 76 4.22 -3.45 -16.43
N ASN A 77 5.01 -2.42 -16.15
CA ASN A 77 6.08 -2.53 -15.17
C ASN A 77 5.61 -1.98 -13.84
N ILE A 78 5.71 -2.80 -12.80
CA ILE A 78 5.41 -2.42 -11.42
C ILE A 78 6.70 -2.60 -10.63
N VAL A 79 7.33 -1.48 -10.28
CA VAL A 79 8.62 -1.49 -9.59
C VAL A 79 8.40 -1.21 -8.10
N MET A 80 8.78 -2.15 -7.25
CA MET A 80 8.81 -1.95 -5.80
C MET A 80 10.19 -1.42 -5.37
N VAL A 81 10.22 -0.29 -4.70
CA VAL A 81 11.44 0.28 -4.13
C VAL A 81 11.45 0.08 -2.62
N GLY A 82 12.50 -0.54 -2.12
CA GLY A 82 12.74 -0.80 -0.69
C GLY A 82 14.23 -0.62 -0.34
N LEU A 83 14.61 -1.09 0.83
CA LEU A 83 15.96 -0.98 1.38
C LEU A 83 16.56 -2.37 1.65
N ASP A 84 17.82 -2.43 2.15
CA ASP A 84 18.51 -3.70 2.42
C ASP A 84 17.72 -4.66 3.31
N GLU A 85 17.07 -4.15 4.33
CA GLU A 85 16.24 -4.94 5.24
C GLU A 85 15.00 -5.57 4.60
N ASP A 86 14.56 -5.04 3.46
CA ASP A 86 13.37 -5.53 2.75
C ASP A 86 13.68 -6.71 1.81
N VAL A 87 14.96 -6.88 1.45
CA VAL A 87 15.40 -7.85 0.45
C VAL A 87 15.05 -9.31 0.82
N PRO A 88 15.27 -9.78 2.08
CA PRO A 88 15.07 -11.19 2.40
C PRO A 88 13.59 -11.62 2.46
N VAL A 89 12.69 -10.73 2.87
CA VAL A 89 11.29 -11.09 3.15
C VAL A 89 10.32 -10.34 2.24
N ARG A 90 10.44 -9.01 2.15
CA ARG A 90 9.42 -8.17 1.51
C ARG A 90 9.51 -8.16 0.00
N PHE A 91 10.70 -8.21 -0.59
CA PHE A 91 10.86 -8.29 -2.05
C PHE A 91 10.32 -9.59 -2.65
N PRO A 92 10.56 -10.78 -2.08
CA PRO A 92 9.91 -12.00 -2.53
C PRO A 92 8.38 -11.90 -2.50
N VAL A 93 7.80 -11.37 -1.41
CA VAL A 93 6.37 -11.16 -1.28
C VAL A 93 5.86 -10.13 -2.32
N ALA A 94 6.57 -9.03 -2.53
CA ALA A 94 6.19 -8.05 -3.55
C ALA A 94 6.11 -8.67 -4.96
N LYS A 95 7.08 -9.51 -5.31
CA LYS A 95 7.09 -10.25 -6.60
C LYS A 95 5.92 -11.22 -6.71
N GLU A 96 5.62 -11.98 -5.65
CA GLU A 96 4.47 -12.87 -5.59
C GLU A 96 3.15 -12.11 -5.79
N LEU A 97 3.05 -10.90 -5.23
CA LEU A 97 1.88 -10.05 -5.31
C LEU A 97 1.77 -9.26 -6.62
N GLY A 98 2.80 -9.26 -7.45
CA GLY A 98 2.73 -8.70 -8.81
C GLY A 98 3.73 -7.63 -9.15
N ALA A 99 4.69 -7.30 -8.26
CA ALA A 99 5.82 -6.46 -8.65
C ALA A 99 6.66 -7.18 -9.71
N THR A 100 6.87 -6.51 -10.84
CA THR A 100 7.70 -7.05 -11.92
C THR A 100 9.18 -6.92 -11.59
N HIS A 101 9.53 -5.86 -10.86
CA HIS A 101 10.89 -5.54 -10.45
C HIS A 101 10.94 -5.08 -8.99
N CYS A 102 12.07 -5.31 -8.34
CA CYS A 102 12.38 -4.74 -7.03
C CYS A 102 13.72 -4.01 -7.15
N VAL A 103 13.79 -2.80 -6.59
CA VAL A 103 14.99 -1.95 -6.57
C VAL A 103 15.39 -1.69 -5.14
N ASN A 104 16.65 -2.00 -4.82
CA ASN A 104 17.21 -1.80 -3.49
C ASN A 104 17.87 -0.42 -3.39
N GLY A 105 17.16 0.55 -2.85
CA GLY A 105 17.62 1.92 -2.70
C GLY A 105 18.83 2.12 -1.77
N SER A 106 19.22 1.08 -1.00
CA SER A 106 20.47 1.11 -0.23
C SER A 106 21.71 0.86 -1.09
N LYS A 107 21.56 0.26 -2.28
CA LYS A 107 22.67 -0.20 -3.14
C LYS A 107 22.60 0.34 -4.56
N GLU A 108 21.43 0.73 -5.01
CA GLU A 108 21.18 1.14 -6.39
C GLU A 108 20.80 2.62 -6.46
N ASP A 109 21.19 3.28 -7.55
CA ASP A 109 20.61 4.57 -7.91
C ASP A 109 19.17 4.34 -8.36
N VAL A 110 18.22 4.69 -7.50
CA VAL A 110 16.79 4.42 -7.68
C VAL A 110 16.26 5.11 -8.93
N VAL A 111 16.61 6.38 -9.15
CA VAL A 111 16.13 7.16 -10.32
C VAL A 111 16.61 6.53 -11.61
N LYS A 112 17.92 6.27 -11.69
CA LYS A 112 18.53 5.63 -12.86
C LYS A 112 17.90 4.27 -13.12
N ARG A 113 17.79 3.42 -12.08
CA ARG A 113 17.31 2.06 -12.22
C ARG A 113 15.83 1.99 -12.62
N CYS A 114 14.98 2.80 -12.00
CA CYS A 114 13.57 2.88 -12.36
C CYS A 114 13.40 3.42 -13.79
N THR A 115 14.20 4.43 -14.19
CA THR A 115 14.17 4.96 -15.56
C THR A 115 14.62 3.92 -16.60
N GLU A 116 15.60 3.09 -16.28
CA GLU A 116 16.02 1.98 -17.16
C GLU A 116 14.92 0.94 -17.34
N ILE A 117 14.16 0.63 -16.28
CA ILE A 117 13.08 -0.36 -16.31
C ILE A 117 11.85 0.19 -17.03
N CYS A 118 11.39 1.37 -16.66
CA CYS A 118 10.14 1.94 -17.15
C CYS A 118 10.30 2.72 -18.47
N GLY A 119 11.50 3.20 -18.77
CA GLY A 119 11.69 4.23 -19.80
C GLY A 119 11.21 5.59 -19.30
N ARG A 120 11.57 6.65 -20.04
CA ARG A 120 11.25 8.04 -19.65
C ARG A 120 9.79 8.42 -19.85
N ASP A 121 9.10 7.74 -20.76
CA ASP A 121 7.77 8.15 -21.22
C ASP A 121 6.62 7.31 -20.64
N ASN A 122 6.93 6.19 -19.97
CA ASN A 122 5.92 5.22 -19.55
C ASN A 122 5.56 5.32 -18.06
N LEU A 123 6.45 5.86 -17.20
CA LEU A 123 6.19 5.97 -15.78
C LEU A 123 5.10 7.01 -15.50
N GLY A 124 3.85 6.56 -15.51
CA GLY A 124 2.67 7.40 -15.31
C GLY A 124 2.34 7.67 -13.85
N LEU A 125 2.64 6.72 -12.97
CA LEU A 125 2.28 6.79 -11.55
C LEU A 125 3.45 6.42 -10.64
N VAL A 126 3.63 7.23 -9.60
CA VAL A 126 4.41 6.86 -8.41
C VAL A 126 3.51 6.85 -7.20
N VAL A 127 3.49 5.77 -6.44
CA VAL A 127 2.80 5.67 -5.14
C VAL A 127 3.85 5.73 -4.04
N GLU A 128 3.87 6.82 -3.28
CA GLU A 128 4.84 7.04 -2.21
C GLU A 128 4.22 6.62 -0.86
N CYS A 129 4.59 5.43 -0.37
CA CYS A 129 4.10 4.84 0.88
C CYS A 129 5.13 4.86 2.02
N SER A 130 6.34 5.33 1.79
CA SER A 130 7.41 5.32 2.80
C SER A 130 7.39 6.53 3.74
N GLY A 131 6.86 7.67 3.28
CA GLY A 131 6.92 8.95 3.98
C GLY A 131 8.31 9.62 3.95
N ALA A 132 9.30 9.02 3.30
CA ALA A 132 10.65 9.55 3.23
C ALA A 132 10.76 10.70 2.21
N ASN A 133 11.35 11.81 2.62
CA ASN A 133 11.56 12.96 1.73
C ASN A 133 12.43 12.62 0.51
N ILE A 134 13.42 11.73 0.68
CA ILE A 134 14.26 11.28 -0.44
C ILE A 134 13.44 10.52 -1.49
N ALA A 135 12.49 9.67 -1.07
CA ALA A 135 11.62 8.93 -1.97
C ALA A 135 10.75 9.90 -2.81
N LEU A 136 10.21 10.95 -2.19
CA LEU A 136 9.42 11.94 -2.91
C LEU A 136 10.26 12.76 -3.90
N LYS A 137 11.51 13.13 -3.53
CA LYS A 137 12.42 13.80 -4.46
C LYS A 137 12.75 12.92 -5.67
N GLN A 138 13.09 11.66 -5.43
CA GLN A 138 13.34 10.67 -6.49
C GLN A 138 12.10 10.46 -7.38
N ALA A 139 10.90 10.39 -6.77
CA ALA A 139 9.65 10.30 -7.50
C ALA A 139 9.43 11.48 -8.44
N ILE A 140 9.66 12.72 -7.97
CA ILE A 140 9.55 13.93 -8.78
C ILE A 140 10.53 13.87 -9.97
N GLU A 141 11.76 13.42 -9.73
CA GLU A 141 12.81 13.37 -10.75
C GLU A 141 12.49 12.35 -11.85
N MET A 142 12.13 11.12 -11.50
CA MET A 142 11.92 10.03 -12.46
C MET A 142 10.59 10.07 -13.20
N LEU A 143 9.58 10.76 -12.65
CA LEU A 143 8.23 10.76 -13.19
C LEU A 143 8.19 11.44 -14.57
N ARG A 144 7.48 10.83 -15.54
CA ARG A 144 7.30 11.41 -16.87
C ARG A 144 6.55 12.75 -16.83
N PRO A 145 6.61 13.55 -17.90
CA PRO A 145 5.69 14.67 -18.09
C PRO A 145 4.22 14.21 -18.00
N ASN A 146 3.36 15.03 -17.39
CA ASN A 146 1.96 14.72 -17.09
C ASN A 146 1.75 13.46 -16.23
N GLY A 147 2.78 13.01 -15.51
CA GLY A 147 2.67 11.89 -14.57
C GLY A 147 2.22 12.37 -13.19
N GLU A 148 1.87 11.42 -12.34
CA GLU A 148 1.28 11.68 -11.03
C GLU A 148 2.02 10.96 -9.91
N ILE A 149 2.11 11.62 -8.77
CA ILE A 149 2.56 11.04 -7.51
C ILE A 149 1.38 11.05 -6.55
N VAL A 150 0.99 9.88 -6.04
CA VAL A 150 0.07 9.80 -4.91
C VAL A 150 0.90 9.55 -3.66
N ARG A 151 0.91 10.55 -2.76
CA ARG A 151 1.63 10.47 -1.50
C ARG A 151 0.74 9.94 -0.40
N VAL A 152 0.99 8.69 0.00
CA VAL A 152 0.30 7.97 1.06
C VAL A 152 1.10 8.01 2.36
N GLY A 153 2.42 7.90 2.26
CA GLY A 153 3.33 7.91 3.38
C GLY A 153 3.40 9.29 4.06
N MET A 154 3.35 9.31 5.39
CA MET A 154 3.49 10.54 6.18
C MET A 154 4.93 10.72 6.65
N GLY A 155 5.48 11.92 6.48
CA GLY A 155 6.77 12.34 6.99
C GLY A 155 6.64 13.68 7.72
N PHE A 156 7.35 13.82 8.83
CA PHE A 156 7.24 15.01 9.70
C PHE A 156 8.29 16.09 9.39
N LYS A 157 9.28 15.79 8.56
CA LYS A 157 10.32 16.76 8.19
C LYS A 157 9.87 17.58 6.99
N PRO A 158 10.10 18.91 6.99
CA PRO A 158 9.88 19.74 5.81
C PRO A 158 10.60 19.19 4.58
N LEU A 159 9.95 19.30 3.43
CA LEU A 159 10.53 18.94 2.14
C LEU A 159 10.88 20.21 1.37
N GLU A 160 12.13 20.32 0.96
CA GLU A 160 12.61 21.40 0.11
C GLU A 160 12.80 20.87 -1.32
N PHE A 161 12.11 21.47 -2.27
CA PHE A 161 12.28 21.27 -3.72
C PHE A 161 11.80 22.49 -4.50
N SER A 162 12.24 22.61 -5.74
CA SER A 162 11.74 23.68 -6.62
C SER A 162 10.35 23.31 -7.13
N ILE A 163 9.38 24.20 -6.96
CA ILE A 163 8.05 24.00 -7.54
C ILE A 163 8.10 23.91 -9.08
N ASN A 164 9.14 24.46 -9.70
CA ASN A 164 9.34 24.36 -11.15
C ASN A 164 9.57 22.92 -11.62
N ASP A 165 10.06 22.02 -10.75
CA ASP A 165 10.21 20.59 -11.08
C ASP A 165 8.85 19.91 -11.32
N ILE A 166 7.78 20.49 -10.78
CA ILE A 166 6.40 20.10 -11.02
C ILE A 166 5.81 20.87 -12.19
N THR A 167 5.89 22.21 -12.14
CA THR A 167 5.22 23.12 -13.08
C THR A 167 5.72 22.94 -14.51
N SER A 168 7.05 22.87 -14.71
CA SER A 168 7.67 22.79 -16.05
C SER A 168 7.32 21.51 -16.83
N TRP A 169 6.87 20.47 -16.12
CA TRP A 169 6.56 19.16 -16.70
C TRP A 169 5.11 18.74 -16.53
N ASN A 170 4.23 19.63 -16.05
CA ASN A 170 2.83 19.33 -15.74
C ASN A 170 2.64 18.09 -14.83
N LYS A 171 3.56 17.88 -13.89
CA LYS A 171 3.45 16.77 -12.94
C LYS A 171 2.45 17.12 -11.85
N SER A 172 1.86 16.09 -11.22
CA SER A 172 0.92 16.27 -10.11
C SER A 172 1.42 15.56 -8.86
N ILE A 173 1.20 16.19 -7.69
CA ILE A 173 1.36 15.54 -6.38
C ILE A 173 0.01 15.56 -5.70
N ILE A 174 -0.53 14.37 -5.43
CA ILE A 174 -1.84 14.16 -4.82
C ILE A 174 -1.63 13.66 -3.39
N GLY A 175 -2.12 14.43 -2.42
CA GLY A 175 -2.14 13.99 -1.02
C GLY A 175 -3.20 12.91 -0.81
N HIS A 176 -2.84 11.87 -0.05
CA HIS A 176 -3.76 10.81 0.32
C HIS A 176 -4.01 10.81 1.83
N MET A 177 -5.27 10.71 2.22
CA MET A 177 -5.65 10.50 3.61
C MET A 177 -6.90 9.65 3.68
N ALA A 178 -6.80 8.54 4.40
CA ALA A 178 -7.88 7.60 4.67
C ALA A 178 -8.65 7.12 3.41
N TYR A 179 -9.82 6.60 3.56
CA TYR A 179 -10.65 5.96 2.54
C TYR A 179 -12.13 6.32 2.71
N ASP A 180 -12.94 5.93 1.77
CA ASP A 180 -14.39 6.17 1.77
C ASP A 180 -15.18 4.84 1.67
N SER A 181 -16.51 4.93 1.68
CA SER A 181 -17.39 3.76 1.58
C SER A 181 -17.24 3.00 0.24
N THR A 182 -16.85 3.69 -0.83
CA THR A 182 -16.58 3.05 -2.13
C THR A 182 -15.32 2.20 -2.06
N SER A 183 -14.27 2.70 -1.40
CA SER A 183 -13.04 1.93 -1.16
C SER A 183 -13.33 0.66 -0.37
N TRP A 184 -14.14 0.73 0.71
CA TRP A 184 -14.54 -0.43 1.49
C TRP A 184 -15.29 -1.46 0.64
N ARG A 185 -16.34 -1.03 -0.04
CA ARG A 185 -17.15 -1.91 -0.89
C ARG A 185 -16.29 -2.66 -1.90
N ASN A 186 -15.42 -1.94 -2.59
CA ASN A 186 -14.62 -2.51 -3.66
C ASN A 186 -13.48 -3.37 -3.11
N ALA A 187 -12.82 -2.98 -2.01
CA ALA A 187 -11.80 -3.78 -1.34
C ALA A 187 -12.37 -5.13 -0.88
N ILE A 188 -13.55 -5.15 -0.23
CA ILE A 188 -14.22 -6.37 0.19
C ILE A 188 -14.53 -7.27 -1.03
N ARG A 189 -15.03 -6.70 -2.13
CA ARG A 189 -15.34 -7.46 -3.36
C ARG A 189 -14.11 -8.03 -4.03
N LEU A 190 -13.01 -7.26 -4.09
CA LEU A 190 -11.74 -7.72 -4.65
C LEU A 190 -11.12 -8.83 -3.80
N LEU A 191 -11.22 -8.72 -2.49
CA LEU A 191 -10.78 -9.76 -1.57
C LEU A 191 -11.63 -11.04 -1.74
N ALA A 192 -12.95 -10.92 -1.71
CA ALA A 192 -13.88 -12.04 -1.87
C ALA A 192 -13.75 -12.74 -3.23
N SER A 193 -13.40 -12.01 -4.29
CA SER A 193 -13.16 -12.58 -5.63
C SER A 193 -11.75 -13.21 -5.78
N GLY A 194 -10.89 -13.14 -4.77
CA GLY A 194 -9.53 -13.64 -4.80
C GLY A 194 -8.55 -12.83 -5.66
N GLN A 195 -8.96 -11.65 -6.14
CA GLN A 195 -8.10 -10.77 -6.93
C GLN A 195 -7.05 -10.04 -6.06
N ILE A 196 -7.35 -9.84 -4.78
CA ILE A 196 -6.40 -9.35 -3.77
C ILE A 196 -6.02 -10.50 -2.85
N LYS A 197 -4.72 -10.69 -2.67
CA LYS A 197 -4.14 -11.72 -1.79
C LYS A 197 -3.61 -11.07 -0.52
N VAL A 198 -3.99 -11.60 0.63
CA VAL A 198 -3.56 -11.14 1.95
C VAL A 198 -2.56 -12.11 2.58
N GLN A 199 -2.75 -13.41 2.36
CA GLN A 199 -2.01 -14.47 3.05
C GLN A 199 -0.47 -14.33 2.98
N PRO A 200 0.15 -13.98 1.83
CA PRO A 200 1.60 -13.82 1.76
C PRO A 200 2.15 -12.70 2.67
N MET A 201 1.28 -11.78 3.09
CA MET A 201 1.65 -10.63 3.93
C MET A 201 1.51 -10.92 5.43
N ILE A 202 0.70 -11.92 5.83
CA ILE A 202 0.52 -12.31 7.23
C ILE A 202 1.72 -13.18 7.64
N THR A 203 2.75 -12.52 8.15
CA THR A 203 3.99 -13.20 8.55
C THR A 203 3.92 -13.83 9.93
N HIS A 204 3.08 -13.28 10.82
CA HIS A 204 2.96 -13.75 12.20
C HIS A 204 1.50 -13.80 12.65
N ARG A 205 1.19 -14.84 13.39
CA ARG A 205 -0.08 -15.02 14.10
C ARG A 205 0.26 -15.25 15.56
N LEU A 206 -0.18 -14.36 16.44
CA LEU A 206 0.13 -14.34 17.87
C LEU A 206 -1.18 -14.31 18.68
N GLY A 207 -1.13 -14.84 19.89
CA GLY A 207 -2.19 -14.61 20.86
C GLY A 207 -2.24 -13.14 21.27
N LEU A 208 -3.39 -12.64 21.69
CA LEU A 208 -3.52 -11.25 22.13
C LEU A 208 -2.63 -10.95 23.34
N SER A 209 -2.35 -11.95 24.19
CA SER A 209 -1.39 -11.86 25.29
C SER A 209 0.05 -11.54 24.85
N GLU A 210 0.42 -11.86 23.60
CA GLU A 210 1.74 -11.60 23.03
C GLU A 210 1.82 -10.26 22.26
N TRP A 211 0.93 -9.32 22.54
CA TRP A 211 0.85 -8.07 21.75
C TRP A 211 2.16 -7.26 21.73
N GLU A 212 2.90 -7.21 22.84
CA GLU A 212 4.19 -6.50 22.92
C GLU A 212 5.19 -7.08 21.90
N LYS A 213 5.31 -8.41 21.84
CA LYS A 213 6.15 -9.11 20.85
C LYS A 213 5.75 -8.78 19.41
N GLY A 214 4.45 -8.72 19.14
CA GLY A 214 3.94 -8.34 17.83
C GLY A 214 4.34 -6.93 17.43
N PHE A 215 4.26 -5.96 18.33
CA PHE A 215 4.72 -4.60 18.11
C PHE A 215 6.25 -4.51 17.93
N GLU A 216 7.03 -5.27 18.69
CA GLU A 216 8.48 -5.35 18.52
C GLU A 216 8.88 -5.87 17.13
N LEU A 217 8.25 -6.96 16.66
CA LEU A 217 8.48 -7.51 15.32
C LEU A 217 8.20 -6.48 14.22
N MET A 218 7.14 -5.70 14.37
CA MET A 218 6.81 -4.61 13.45
C MET A 218 7.85 -3.48 13.51
N ALA A 219 8.26 -3.07 14.70
CA ALA A 219 9.26 -2.01 14.89
C ALA A 219 10.64 -2.38 14.33
N LYS A 220 11.03 -3.64 14.46
CA LYS A 220 12.28 -4.21 13.90
C LYS A 220 12.19 -4.52 12.41
N LYS A 221 11.02 -4.33 11.78
CA LYS A 221 10.73 -4.69 10.38
C LYS A 221 10.88 -6.19 10.07
N GLU A 222 10.86 -7.04 11.07
CA GLU A 222 10.91 -8.50 10.95
C GLU A 222 9.56 -9.09 10.51
N ALA A 223 8.48 -8.35 10.69
CA ALA A 223 7.13 -8.70 10.23
C ALA A 223 6.64 -7.74 9.12
N ILE A 224 5.81 -8.27 8.21
CA ILE A 224 5.03 -7.46 7.26
C ILE A 224 3.68 -7.12 7.90
N LYS A 225 2.96 -8.13 8.36
CA LYS A 225 1.69 -7.99 9.09
C LYS A 225 1.63 -9.03 10.21
N VAL A 226 1.28 -8.57 11.40
CA VAL A 226 0.98 -9.42 12.55
C VAL A 226 -0.54 -9.45 12.72
N ILE A 227 -1.12 -10.63 12.88
CA ILE A 227 -2.51 -10.84 13.25
C ILE A 227 -2.54 -11.34 14.68
N PHE A 228 -3.36 -10.72 15.52
CA PHE A 228 -3.63 -11.20 16.85
C PHE A 228 -4.94 -11.98 16.87
N THR A 229 -4.91 -13.15 17.51
CA THR A 229 -6.09 -13.96 17.78
C THR A 229 -6.43 -13.90 19.26
N TYR A 230 -7.72 -14.03 19.56
CA TYR A 230 -8.14 -14.17 20.96
C TYR A 230 -7.73 -15.55 21.45
N ASP A 231 -6.92 -15.58 22.49
CA ASP A 231 -6.47 -16.77 23.22
C ASP A 231 -7.24 -16.99 24.53
N PHE A 232 -8.47 -16.48 24.54
CA PHE A 232 -9.38 -16.75 25.65
C PHE A 232 -10.08 -18.08 25.40
N ASP A 233 -9.98 -18.98 26.37
CA ASP A 233 -10.76 -20.21 26.38
C ASP A 233 -12.24 -19.90 26.20
N ASP A 234 -12.92 -20.70 25.37
CA ASP A 234 -14.36 -20.55 25.08
C ASP A 234 -15.25 -21.01 26.29
N GLU A 235 -14.80 -20.74 27.52
CA GLU A 235 -15.61 -20.91 28.71
C GLU A 235 -16.32 -19.57 28.99
N ASP A 236 -17.52 -19.48 28.44
CA ASP A 236 -18.78 -18.83 28.85
C ASP A 236 -19.63 -18.34 27.67
#